data_34dcb98ac8f1b0aa4808353f4b291bf2
#
_entry.id   34dcb98ac8f1b0aa4808353f4b291bf2
#
_cell.length_a   1.000
_cell.length_b   1.000
_cell.length_c   1.000
_cell.angle_alpha   90.00
_cell.angle_beta   90.00
_cell.angle_gamma   90.00
#
_symmetry.space_group_name_H-M   'P 1'
#
loop_
_entity.id
_entity.type
_entity.pdbx_description
1 polymer ?
#
loop_
_entity_poly.entity_id
_entity_poly.type
_entity_poly.pdbx_seq_one_letter_code
_entity_poly.pdbx_strand_id
1 'polypeptide(L)'
;MRAVAAIYTDCPGVDWTLYFTNKGTNETPVLEQVKAVDVMVAPATNSAAVLHRLRGSMCGADDWQPFDVPLAPGAKNEFGAINGRSSADSPFFNLDWGSGGVITAVGWSGQWRGVVERNNDGSLRIQAGMQNLHVRLRPGETIRSPRILQLYWLGADQFHGCNLF
;
A
#
# COMPACT_ATOMS: atom_id res chain seq x y z
N MET A 1 18.62 -3.28 -8.31
CA MET A 1 17.16 -3.13 -8.25
C MET A 1 16.67 -2.59 -9.59
N ARG A 2 15.53 -3.07 -10.10
CA ARG A 2 14.82 -2.56 -11.28
C ARG A 2 13.36 -2.33 -10.90
N ALA A 3 12.81 -1.16 -11.20
CA ALA A 3 11.38 -0.89 -11.11
C ALA A 3 10.77 -1.04 -12.51
N VAL A 4 9.61 -1.68 -12.58
CA VAL A 4 8.76 -1.73 -13.78
C VAL A 4 7.45 -1.09 -13.40
N ALA A 5 7.09 -0.01 -14.08
CA ALA A 5 5.88 0.77 -13.80
C ALA A 5 5.06 0.95 -15.07
N ALA A 6 3.74 1.04 -14.90
CA ALA A 6 2.79 1.45 -15.92
C ALA A 6 2.00 2.65 -15.42
N ILE A 7 1.84 3.65 -16.29
CA ILE A 7 0.96 4.81 -16.08
C ILE A 7 -0.24 4.60 -16.98
N TYR A 8 -1.42 4.69 -16.43
CA TYR A 8 -2.66 4.53 -17.16
C TYR A 8 -3.04 5.85 -17.85
N THR A 9 -3.52 5.77 -19.09
CA THR A 9 -3.90 6.96 -19.88
C THR A 9 -5.36 7.31 -19.75
N ASP A 10 -6.16 6.38 -19.28
CA ASP A 10 -7.63 6.46 -19.15
C ASP A 10 -8.09 6.74 -17.72
N CYS A 11 -7.19 6.63 -16.77
CA CYS A 11 -7.44 6.96 -15.36
C CYS A 11 -6.17 7.52 -14.68
N PRO A 12 -6.29 8.28 -13.60
CA PRO A 12 -5.14 8.85 -12.86
C PRO A 12 -4.45 7.77 -12.00
N GLY A 13 -4.09 6.67 -12.63
CA GLY A 13 -3.52 5.48 -12.02
C GLY A 13 -2.08 5.21 -12.44
N VAL A 14 -1.33 4.63 -11.52
CA VAL A 14 0.01 4.11 -11.73
C VAL A 14 0.18 2.82 -10.97
N ASP A 15 0.80 1.83 -11.59
CA ASP A 15 1.24 0.65 -10.87
C ASP A 15 2.73 0.36 -11.07
N TRP A 16 3.31 -0.41 -10.15
CA TRP A 16 4.71 -0.82 -10.26
C TRP A 16 5.01 -2.10 -9.51
N THR A 17 6.11 -2.72 -9.92
CA THR A 17 6.73 -3.85 -9.24
C THR A 17 8.24 -3.63 -9.18
N LEU A 18 8.84 -3.88 -8.02
CA LEU A 18 10.28 -3.82 -7.82
C LEU A 18 10.89 -5.22 -7.96
N TYR A 19 11.99 -5.32 -8.68
CA TYR A 19 12.77 -6.54 -8.87
C TYR A 19 14.16 -6.36 -8.26
N PHE A 20 14.59 -7.32 -7.48
CA PHE A 20 15.90 -7.37 -6.84
C PHE A 20 16.65 -8.56 -7.41
N THR A 21 17.71 -8.31 -8.18
CA THR A 21 18.54 -9.34 -8.81
C THR A 21 19.95 -9.28 -8.24
N ASN A 22 20.48 -10.41 -7.80
CA ASN A 22 21.89 -10.51 -7.47
C ASN A 22 22.71 -10.62 -8.76
N LYS A 23 23.46 -9.59 -9.08
CA LYS A 23 24.39 -9.56 -10.24
C LYS A 23 25.84 -9.84 -9.84
N GLY A 24 26.09 -10.09 -8.57
CA GLY A 24 27.41 -10.43 -8.03
C GLY A 24 27.76 -11.90 -8.20
N THR A 25 28.93 -12.26 -7.72
CA THR A 25 29.45 -13.64 -7.72
C THR A 25 29.25 -14.37 -6.39
N ASN A 26 28.87 -13.64 -5.34
CA ASN A 26 28.59 -14.18 -4.00
C ASN A 26 27.13 -13.95 -3.63
N GLU A 27 26.65 -14.62 -2.58
CA GLU A 27 25.34 -14.34 -1.99
C GLU A 27 25.25 -12.88 -1.51
N THR A 28 24.05 -12.29 -1.61
CA THR A 28 23.82 -10.95 -1.07
C THR A 28 23.86 -10.95 0.46
N PRO A 29 24.03 -9.79 1.10
CA PRO A 29 23.53 -9.57 2.45
C PRO A 29 22.06 -9.93 2.55
N VAL A 30 21.56 -10.10 3.79
CA VAL A 30 20.14 -10.34 4.02
C VAL A 30 19.32 -9.18 3.48
N LEU A 31 18.32 -9.49 2.67
CA LEU A 31 17.30 -8.55 2.24
C LEU A 31 16.09 -8.69 3.18
N GLU A 32 15.76 -7.63 3.86
CA GLU A 32 14.66 -7.57 4.80
C GLU A 32 13.99 -6.19 4.78
N GLN A 33 12.79 -6.07 5.37
CA GLN A 33 12.03 -4.83 5.49
C GLN A 33 11.77 -4.11 4.14
N VAL A 34 11.69 -4.87 3.05
CA VAL A 34 11.46 -4.31 1.71
C VAL A 34 10.08 -3.70 1.63
N LYS A 35 10.03 -2.38 1.43
CA LYS A 35 8.81 -1.64 1.14
C LYS A 35 8.61 -1.60 -0.38
N ALA A 36 7.46 -2.09 -0.85
CA ALA A 36 7.06 -1.99 -2.25
C ALA A 36 6.55 -0.58 -2.58
N VAL A 37 5.96 0.09 -1.58
CA VAL A 37 5.61 1.51 -1.57
C VAL A 37 6.10 2.14 -0.28
N ASP A 38 6.67 3.34 -0.39
CA ASP A 38 7.02 4.24 0.70
C ASP A 38 6.98 5.66 0.15
N VAL A 39 5.82 6.30 0.26
CA VAL A 39 5.56 7.59 -0.36
C VAL A 39 4.96 8.56 0.66
N MET A 40 5.35 9.83 0.51
CA MET A 40 4.75 10.94 1.23
C MET A 40 3.72 11.62 0.33
N VAL A 41 2.54 11.85 0.86
CA VAL A 41 1.50 12.66 0.24
C VAL A 41 1.33 13.90 1.11
N ALA A 42 1.53 15.08 0.51
CA ALA A 42 1.32 16.36 1.20
C ALA A 42 -0.03 16.94 0.72
N PRO A 43 -1.11 16.78 1.45
CA PRO A 43 -2.37 17.44 1.13
C PRO A 43 -2.18 18.96 1.23
N ALA A 44 -2.82 19.71 0.31
CA ALA A 44 -2.67 21.16 0.22
C ALA A 44 -3.26 21.94 1.43
N THR A 45 -3.94 21.26 2.36
CA THR A 45 -4.64 21.88 3.50
C THR A 45 -4.52 21.00 4.75
N ASN A 46 -4.66 21.60 5.93
CA ASN A 46 -4.80 20.92 7.22
C ASN A 46 -6.20 20.25 7.41
N SER A 47 -6.76 19.72 6.32
CA SER A 47 -8.04 19.01 6.35
C SER A 47 -7.96 17.73 7.17
N ALA A 48 -9.10 17.25 7.62
CA ALA A 48 -9.20 15.94 8.24
C ALA A 48 -8.74 14.87 7.25
N ALA A 49 -8.01 13.86 7.75
CA ALA A 49 -7.65 12.70 6.95
C ALA A 49 -8.37 11.47 7.48
N VAL A 50 -8.90 10.66 6.57
CA VAL A 50 -9.61 9.42 6.89
C VAL A 50 -9.04 8.30 6.04
N LEU A 51 -8.77 7.16 6.66
CA LEU A 51 -8.39 5.94 5.99
C LEU A 51 -9.62 5.02 5.92
N HIS A 52 -10.20 4.89 4.72
CA HIS A 52 -11.30 3.97 4.45
C HIS A 52 -10.73 2.59 4.15
N ARG A 53 -11.21 1.60 4.86
CA ARG A 53 -10.73 0.22 4.77
C ARG A 53 -11.89 -0.76 4.65
N LEU A 54 -11.55 -1.97 4.22
CA LEU A 54 -12.46 -3.10 4.20
C LEU A 54 -11.88 -4.23 5.04
N ARG A 55 -12.70 -4.96 5.75
CA ARG A 55 -12.29 -6.24 6.32
C ARG A 55 -11.88 -7.20 5.20
N GLY A 56 -11.04 -8.15 5.53
CA GLY A 56 -10.75 -9.28 4.64
C GLY A 56 -11.90 -10.30 4.65
N SER A 57 -11.65 -11.49 4.11
CA SER A 57 -12.62 -12.59 4.12
C SER A 57 -12.11 -13.75 4.97
N MET A 58 -12.91 -14.11 5.97
CA MET A 58 -12.74 -15.29 6.82
C MET A 58 -13.93 -16.24 6.72
N CYS A 59 -14.78 -16.07 5.69
CA CYS A 59 -16.06 -16.78 5.49
C CYS A 59 -17.07 -16.47 6.62
N GLY A 60 -17.09 -15.22 7.08
CA GLY A 60 -17.97 -14.69 8.11
C GLY A 60 -19.01 -13.71 7.57
N ALA A 61 -19.96 -13.33 8.39
CA ALA A 61 -20.99 -12.35 8.04
C ALA A 61 -20.47 -10.93 7.88
N ASP A 62 -19.28 -10.63 8.38
CA ASP A 62 -18.60 -9.33 8.32
C ASP A 62 -17.49 -9.27 7.24
N ASP A 63 -17.45 -10.25 6.34
CA ASP A 63 -16.55 -10.24 5.20
C ASP A 63 -16.80 -8.98 4.34
N TRP A 64 -15.71 -8.31 3.98
CA TRP A 64 -15.72 -7.09 3.15
C TRP A 64 -16.45 -5.89 3.76
N GLN A 65 -16.76 -5.95 5.05
CA GLN A 65 -17.40 -4.82 5.75
C GLN A 65 -16.50 -3.57 5.69
N PRO A 66 -17.02 -2.43 5.20
CA PRO A 66 -16.29 -1.18 5.19
C PRO A 66 -16.22 -0.58 6.61
N PHE A 67 -15.13 0.11 6.91
CA PHE A 67 -14.97 0.89 8.12
C PHE A 67 -13.96 2.03 7.92
N ASP A 68 -14.12 3.09 8.69
CA ASP A 68 -13.32 4.28 8.60
C ASP A 68 -12.39 4.41 9.81
N VAL A 69 -11.16 4.86 9.55
CA VAL A 69 -10.16 5.16 10.57
C VAL A 69 -9.76 6.64 10.44
N PRO A 70 -10.31 7.52 11.29
CA PRO A 70 -9.86 8.91 11.33
C PRO A 70 -8.39 8.99 11.73
N LEU A 71 -7.60 9.77 10.99
CA LEU A 71 -6.18 9.98 11.25
C LEU A 71 -5.96 11.36 11.88
N ALA A 72 -5.84 11.41 13.20
CA ALA A 72 -5.38 12.61 13.90
C ALA A 72 -3.89 12.90 13.60
N PRO A 73 -3.39 14.13 13.76
CA PRO A 73 -1.96 14.40 13.71
C PRO A 73 -1.17 13.49 14.65
N GLY A 74 -0.10 12.89 14.16
CA GLY A 74 0.70 11.89 14.86
C GLY A 74 0.11 10.47 14.87
N ALA A 75 -1.07 10.25 14.27
CA ALA A 75 -1.69 8.93 14.22
C ALA A 75 -0.99 7.99 13.24
N LYS A 76 -0.94 6.73 13.61
CA LYS A 76 -0.43 5.63 12.80
C LYS A 76 -1.44 4.49 12.79
N ASN A 77 -1.77 3.99 11.61
CA ASN A 77 -2.60 2.80 11.44
C ASN A 77 -1.82 1.71 10.72
N GLU A 78 -1.77 0.52 11.30
CA GLU A 78 -1.09 -0.65 10.77
C GLU A 78 -2.11 -1.76 10.49
N PHE A 79 -1.96 -2.44 9.36
CA PHE A 79 -2.87 -3.49 8.89
C PHE A 79 -2.18 -4.42 7.91
N GLY A 80 -2.83 -5.53 7.57
CA GLY A 80 -2.23 -6.45 6.60
C GLY A 80 -2.80 -7.86 6.62
N ALA A 81 -2.08 -8.75 5.95
CA ALA A 81 -2.41 -10.16 5.88
C ALA A 81 -2.22 -10.86 7.22
N ILE A 82 -3.05 -11.87 7.48
CA ILE A 82 -2.89 -12.82 8.58
C ILE A 82 -2.80 -14.23 7.99
N ASN A 83 -1.88 -15.03 8.50
CA ASN A 83 -1.65 -16.40 8.06
C ASN A 83 -1.38 -16.52 6.54
N GLY A 84 -0.64 -15.54 5.99
CA GLY A 84 -0.21 -15.54 4.59
C GLY A 84 -1.29 -15.18 3.58
N ARG A 85 -2.41 -14.57 3.99
CA ARG A 85 -3.50 -14.15 3.11
C ARG A 85 -4.24 -12.93 3.67
N SER A 86 -4.96 -12.21 2.79
CA SER A 86 -5.74 -11.02 3.15
C SER A 86 -7.08 -11.40 3.81
N SER A 87 -7.03 -12.19 4.88
CA SER A 87 -8.21 -12.64 5.61
C SER A 87 -8.66 -11.66 6.69
N ALA A 88 -7.75 -10.91 7.31
CA ALA A 88 -8.11 -9.89 8.29
C ALA A 88 -8.42 -8.55 7.63
N ASP A 89 -7.57 -8.14 6.71
CA ASP A 89 -7.65 -6.85 6.02
C ASP A 89 -7.66 -7.07 4.51
N SER A 90 -8.56 -6.36 3.82
CA SER A 90 -8.55 -6.26 2.36
C SER A 90 -7.25 -5.58 1.91
N PRO A 91 -6.65 -6.01 0.79
CA PRO A 91 -5.46 -5.37 0.24
C PRO A 91 -5.75 -4.05 -0.48
N PHE A 92 -6.98 -3.55 -0.41
CA PHE A 92 -7.44 -2.28 -0.97
C PHE A 92 -7.79 -1.31 0.16
N PHE A 93 -7.31 -0.09 0.07
CA PHE A 93 -7.65 0.97 1.01
C PHE A 93 -7.61 2.34 0.32
N ASN A 94 -8.43 3.26 0.81
CA ASN A 94 -8.51 4.62 0.28
C ASN A 94 -8.12 5.62 1.37
N LEU A 95 -7.09 6.42 1.11
CA LEU A 95 -6.68 7.50 1.98
C LEU A 95 -7.25 8.80 1.44
N ASP A 96 -8.19 9.37 2.20
CA ASP A 96 -8.90 10.61 1.90
C ASP A 96 -8.34 11.75 2.76
N TRP A 97 -8.10 12.91 2.15
CA TRP A 97 -7.67 14.15 2.83
C TRP A 97 -8.64 15.30 2.61
N GLY A 98 -9.89 15.01 2.27
CA GLY A 98 -11.02 15.97 2.21
C GLY A 98 -11.16 16.70 0.87
N SER A 99 -10.10 16.89 0.12
CA SER A 99 -10.13 17.52 -1.23
C SER A 99 -9.71 16.56 -2.34
N GLY A 100 -9.53 15.32 -2.00
CA GLY A 100 -9.09 14.24 -2.87
C GLY A 100 -8.48 13.11 -2.03
N GLY A 101 -7.96 12.11 -2.72
CA GLY A 101 -7.39 10.96 -2.06
C GLY A 101 -6.57 10.06 -2.99
N VAL A 102 -6.14 8.93 -2.43
CA VAL A 102 -5.46 7.89 -3.18
C VAL A 102 -5.97 6.52 -2.75
N ILE A 103 -6.46 5.76 -3.71
CA ILE A 103 -6.72 4.33 -3.51
C ILE A 103 -5.42 3.59 -3.77
N THR A 104 -5.04 2.76 -2.80
CA THR A 104 -3.86 1.90 -2.93
C THR A 104 -4.27 0.45 -2.87
N ALA A 105 -3.74 -0.35 -3.81
CA ALA A 105 -3.90 -1.80 -3.81
C ALA A 105 -2.55 -2.49 -3.67
N VAL A 106 -2.51 -3.52 -2.82
CA VAL A 106 -1.34 -4.37 -2.57
C VAL A 106 -1.53 -5.70 -3.27
N GLY A 107 -0.98 -5.85 -4.48
CA GLY A 107 -1.05 -7.07 -5.29
C GLY A 107 -0.08 -8.15 -4.81
N TRP A 108 -0.42 -8.78 -3.69
CA TRP A 108 0.35 -9.85 -3.08
C TRP A 108 -0.56 -10.91 -2.44
N SER A 109 -0.37 -12.14 -2.81
CA SER A 109 -1.15 -13.27 -2.27
C SER A 109 -0.57 -13.82 -0.95
N GLY A 110 0.61 -13.38 -0.54
CA GLY A 110 1.28 -13.83 0.69
C GLY A 110 1.13 -12.84 1.84
N GLN A 111 2.04 -12.96 2.82
CA GLN A 111 2.06 -12.10 4.00
C GLN A 111 2.55 -10.70 3.64
N TRP A 112 1.70 -9.70 3.77
CA TRP A 112 1.99 -8.28 3.55
C TRP A 112 1.57 -7.45 4.74
N ARG A 113 2.15 -6.27 4.85
CA ARG A 113 1.80 -5.25 5.85
C ARG A 113 1.73 -3.87 5.19
N GLY A 114 0.69 -3.13 5.52
CA GLY A 114 0.51 -1.73 5.20
C GLY A 114 0.60 -0.87 6.46
N VAL A 115 1.06 0.36 6.29
CA VAL A 115 1.11 1.39 7.31
C VAL A 115 0.70 2.71 6.68
N VAL A 116 -0.23 3.40 7.31
CA VAL A 116 -0.58 4.78 6.96
C VAL A 116 -0.36 5.64 8.20
N GLU A 117 0.43 6.69 8.04
CA GLU A 117 0.80 7.63 9.11
C GLU A 117 0.38 9.04 8.72
N ARG A 118 -0.12 9.80 9.69
CA ARG A 118 -0.25 11.25 9.59
C ARG A 118 0.75 11.90 10.50
N ASN A 119 1.69 12.63 9.93
CA ASN A 119 2.69 13.38 10.68
C ASN A 119 2.05 14.61 11.37
N ASN A 120 2.76 15.18 12.33
CA ASN A 120 2.30 16.39 13.04
C ASN A 120 2.21 17.63 12.15
N ASP A 121 2.95 17.66 11.03
CA ASP A 121 2.89 18.71 10.01
C ASP A 121 1.74 18.54 9.02
N GLY A 122 0.91 17.50 9.20
CA GLY A 122 -0.22 17.17 8.35
C GLY A 122 0.11 16.30 7.13
N SER A 123 1.38 16.07 6.84
CA SER A 123 1.77 15.16 5.74
C SER A 123 1.36 13.72 6.04
N LEU A 124 1.01 12.99 4.98
CA LEU A 124 0.56 11.61 5.04
C LEU A 124 1.60 10.70 4.41
N ARG A 125 1.94 9.61 5.07
CA ARG A 125 2.86 8.60 4.56
C ARG A 125 2.16 7.27 4.37
N ILE A 126 2.36 6.66 3.22
CA ILE A 126 1.86 5.33 2.89
C ILE A 126 3.04 4.40 2.71
N GLN A 127 3.05 3.31 3.46
CA GLN A 127 4.03 2.24 3.31
C GLN A 127 3.31 0.91 3.17
N ALA A 128 3.78 0.07 2.24
CA ALA A 128 3.38 -1.33 2.20
C ALA A 128 4.48 -2.21 1.58
N GLY A 129 4.51 -3.47 1.98
CA GLY A 129 5.50 -4.40 1.48
C GLY A 129 5.30 -5.81 2.02
N MET A 130 6.26 -6.67 1.71
CA MET A 130 6.30 -8.02 2.25
C MET A 130 6.63 -7.96 3.74
N GLN A 131 5.76 -8.54 4.55
CA GLN A 131 6.04 -8.77 5.97
C GLN A 131 6.96 -9.99 6.11
N ASN A 132 7.92 -9.92 7.02
CA ASN A 132 8.83 -11.04 7.34
C ASN A 132 9.72 -11.51 6.18
N LEU A 133 9.96 -10.69 5.15
CA LEU A 133 10.99 -11.01 4.17
C LEU A 133 12.35 -11.06 4.87
N HIS A 134 13.05 -12.19 4.74
CA HIS A 134 14.39 -12.40 5.28
C HIS A 134 15.12 -13.40 4.40
N VAL A 135 15.71 -12.92 3.31
CA VAL A 135 16.31 -13.80 2.28
C VAL A 135 17.69 -13.30 1.86
N ARG A 136 18.52 -14.21 1.41
CA ARG A 136 19.74 -13.93 0.65
C ARG A 136 19.53 -14.42 -0.77
N LEU A 137 20.04 -13.69 -1.75
CA LEU A 137 19.96 -14.10 -3.15
C LEU A 137 21.30 -14.67 -3.56
N ARG A 138 21.28 -15.86 -4.13
CA ARG A 138 22.42 -16.44 -4.82
C ARG A 138 22.74 -15.67 -6.10
N PRO A 139 23.96 -15.79 -6.65
CA PRO A 139 24.28 -15.21 -7.95
C PRO A 139 23.24 -15.56 -9.01
N GLY A 140 22.72 -14.56 -9.72
CA GLY A 140 21.70 -14.70 -10.75
C GLY A 140 20.24 -14.77 -10.23
N GLU A 141 20.02 -15.01 -8.95
CA GLU A 141 18.66 -15.06 -8.40
C GLU A 141 17.95 -13.69 -8.41
N THR A 142 16.66 -13.75 -8.64
CA THR A 142 15.78 -12.56 -8.65
C THR A 142 14.54 -12.81 -7.81
N ILE A 143 14.19 -11.84 -6.95
CA ILE A 143 12.89 -11.77 -6.29
C ILE A 143 12.16 -10.51 -6.72
N ARG A 144 10.84 -10.48 -6.54
CA ARG A 144 10.01 -9.31 -6.77
C ARG A 144 9.26 -8.86 -5.52
N SER A 145 8.94 -7.58 -5.44
CA SER A 145 8.02 -7.04 -4.45
C SER A 145 6.56 -7.39 -4.79
N PRO A 146 5.61 -7.14 -3.88
CA PRO A 146 4.22 -6.93 -4.25
C PRO A 146 4.12 -5.93 -5.41
N ARG A 147 3.13 -6.12 -6.30
CA ARG A 147 2.72 -5.09 -7.25
C ARG A 147 1.88 -4.07 -6.46
N ILE A 148 2.22 -2.81 -6.57
CA ILE A 148 1.45 -1.72 -5.97
C ILE A 148 0.71 -1.02 -7.09
N LEU A 149 -0.57 -0.72 -6.86
CA LEU A 149 -1.33 0.19 -7.71
C LEU A 149 -1.78 1.35 -6.84
N GLN A 150 -1.63 2.55 -7.35
CA GLN A 150 -2.19 3.77 -6.77
C GLN A 150 -3.05 4.48 -7.82
N LEU A 151 -4.26 4.82 -7.43
CA LEU A 151 -5.19 5.64 -8.22
C LEU A 151 -5.50 6.89 -7.41
N TYR A 152 -5.17 8.04 -7.99
CA TYR A 152 -5.41 9.35 -7.38
C TYR A 152 -6.76 9.89 -7.82
N TRP A 153 -7.46 10.56 -6.94
CA TRP A 153 -8.74 11.18 -7.22
C TRP A 153 -8.83 12.56 -6.57
N LEU A 154 -9.67 13.43 -7.12
CA LEU A 154 -9.91 14.81 -6.65
C LEU A 154 -11.39 15.01 -6.37
N GLY A 155 -11.70 15.90 -5.42
CA GLY A 155 -13.05 16.21 -4.98
C GLY A 155 -13.30 15.81 -3.54
N ALA A 156 -14.51 16.09 -3.06
CA ALA A 156 -14.92 15.80 -1.68
C ALA A 156 -15.68 14.47 -1.55
N ASP A 157 -15.97 13.79 -2.66
CA ASP A 157 -16.70 12.53 -2.66
C ASP A 157 -15.73 11.35 -2.78
N GLN A 158 -15.57 10.62 -1.69
CA GLN A 158 -14.74 9.42 -1.62
C GLN A 158 -15.15 8.32 -2.61
N PHE A 159 -16.44 8.26 -2.97
CA PHE A 159 -16.94 7.27 -3.92
C PHE A 159 -16.55 7.60 -5.37
N HIS A 160 -16.20 8.86 -5.66
CA HIS A 160 -15.69 9.21 -6.97
C HIS A 160 -14.40 8.42 -7.29
N GLY A 161 -13.47 8.34 -6.34
CA GLY A 161 -12.27 7.53 -6.49
C GLY A 161 -12.58 6.04 -6.69
N CYS A 162 -13.52 5.50 -5.92
CA CYS A 162 -13.95 4.10 -6.05
C CYS A 162 -14.56 3.79 -7.43
N ASN A 163 -15.26 4.75 -8.03
CA ASN A 163 -15.86 4.60 -9.36
C ASN A 163 -14.84 4.72 -10.51
N LEU A 164 -13.65 5.25 -10.25
CA LEU A 164 -12.54 5.30 -11.20
C LEU A 164 -11.67 4.03 -11.16
N PHE A 165 -11.76 3.24 -10.06
CA PHE A 165 -11.01 2.00 -9.85
C PHE A 165 -11.70 0.81 -10.53
#